data_639057f55ab79130916f7353fe5c5fb9
#
_entry.id   639057f55ab79130916f7353fe5c5fb9
#
_cell.length_a   1.000
_cell.length_b   1.000
_cell.length_c   1.000
_cell.angle_alpha   90.00
_cell.angle_beta   90.00
_cell.angle_gamma   90.00
#
_symmetry.space_group_name_H-M   'P 1'
#
loop_
_entity.id
_entity.type
_entity.pdbx_description
1 polymer ?
#
loop_
_entity_poly.entity_id
_entity_poly.type
_entity_poly.pdbx_seq_one_letter_code
_entity_poly.pdbx_strand_id
1 'polypeptide(L)'
;MFVAATTQCFPDRPLDAAIEKLADLEFSHIEIGIHEDSQHLKPSQVKADPSAAYDIINSTRRLTVVGLSLEIADQGDEYFETFTRCCELAKLSKIVTLTVPSGEHGTPFNEEVERYKTLVKIAEKHGVRVAMRSKVGNISADPDTVSVICGHVDGLGLSLDPSHYHFGQPPETMNYEKLMNYVHNVYLRDSTPDNLQVRVGQGIIEYGKLINLLRKVGFDRALCVDIQPQEDIDHDGEMRKLRLLLESLVMV
;
A
#
# COMPACT_ATOMS: atom_id res chain seq x y z
N MET A 1 1.44 -5.02 -15.52
CA MET A 1 1.60 -5.27 -14.07
C MET A 1 2.99 -5.83 -13.79
N PHE A 2 3.54 -5.58 -12.61
CA PHE A 2 4.84 -6.11 -12.17
C PHE A 2 4.79 -6.36 -10.65
N VAL A 3 5.67 -7.24 -10.16
CA VAL A 3 5.73 -7.59 -8.74
C VAL A 3 6.68 -6.64 -8.01
N ALA A 4 6.24 -6.16 -6.85
CA ALA A 4 7.00 -5.36 -5.92
C ALA A 4 6.88 -5.95 -4.50
N ALA A 5 7.62 -5.40 -3.55
CA ALA A 5 7.41 -5.68 -2.13
C ALA A 5 7.46 -4.38 -1.33
N THR A 6 6.68 -4.29 -0.25
CA THR A 6 6.82 -3.17 0.69
C THR A 6 7.99 -3.41 1.63
N THR A 7 8.73 -2.35 1.98
CA THR A 7 9.79 -2.44 3.00
C THR A 7 9.24 -2.83 4.37
N GLN A 8 7.94 -2.64 4.59
CA GLN A 8 7.24 -3.07 5.81
C GLN A 8 7.20 -4.60 6.01
N CYS A 9 7.62 -5.39 5.02
CA CYS A 9 7.88 -6.82 5.21
C CYS A 9 9.06 -7.08 6.20
N PHE A 10 9.88 -6.07 6.47
CA PHE A 10 11.01 -6.13 7.41
C PHE A 10 11.00 -4.92 8.38
N PRO A 11 9.93 -4.73 9.18
CA PRO A 11 9.71 -3.50 9.95
C PRO A 11 10.77 -3.26 11.04
N ASP A 12 11.38 -4.33 11.56
CA ASP A 12 12.37 -4.29 12.64
C ASP A 12 13.81 -4.03 12.13
N ARG A 13 14.00 -3.88 10.83
CA ARG A 13 15.31 -3.59 10.24
C ARG A 13 15.43 -2.12 9.88
N PRO A 14 16.62 -1.51 9.94
CA PRO A 14 16.87 -0.23 9.27
C PRO A 14 16.54 -0.31 7.78
N LEU A 15 16.14 0.82 7.18
CA LEU A 15 15.66 0.86 5.80
C LEU A 15 16.65 0.27 4.78
N ASP A 16 17.94 0.60 4.91
CA ASP A 16 19.01 0.08 4.05
C ASP A 16 19.12 -1.45 4.12
N ALA A 17 19.06 -2.01 5.32
CA ALA A 17 19.08 -3.47 5.53
C ALA A 17 17.80 -4.15 5.03
N ALA A 18 16.63 -3.50 5.14
CA ALA A 18 15.39 -4.00 4.57
C ALA A 18 15.46 -4.03 3.04
N ILE A 19 16.00 -2.98 2.41
CA ILE A 19 16.18 -2.88 0.96
C ILE A 19 17.19 -3.93 0.46
N GLU A 20 18.32 -4.08 1.14
CA GLU A 20 19.31 -5.12 0.80
C GLU A 20 18.68 -6.52 0.84
N LYS A 21 17.87 -6.77 1.89
CA LYS A 21 17.17 -8.04 2.04
C LYS A 21 16.16 -8.28 0.91
N LEU A 22 15.40 -7.26 0.50
CA LEU A 22 14.49 -7.39 -0.64
C LEU A 22 15.23 -7.63 -1.95
N ALA A 23 16.41 -7.03 -2.14
CA ALA A 23 17.27 -7.30 -3.29
C ALA A 23 17.80 -8.76 -3.28
N ASP A 24 18.20 -9.30 -2.13
CA ASP A 24 18.62 -10.69 -1.98
C ASP A 24 17.48 -11.70 -2.23
N LEU A 25 16.24 -11.26 -1.99
CA LEU A 25 15.02 -11.99 -2.34
C LEU A 25 14.62 -11.81 -3.81
N GLU A 26 15.47 -11.14 -4.61
CA GLU A 26 15.32 -10.93 -6.05
C GLU A 26 14.10 -10.06 -6.45
N PHE A 27 13.62 -9.19 -5.57
CA PHE A 27 12.70 -8.14 -5.98
C PHE A 27 13.44 -7.06 -6.77
N SER A 28 12.83 -6.52 -7.81
CA SER A 28 13.36 -5.39 -8.60
C SER A 28 12.64 -4.07 -8.32
N HIS A 29 11.47 -4.15 -7.69
CA HIS A 29 10.62 -3.02 -7.37
C HIS A 29 10.22 -3.05 -5.90
N ILE A 30 10.19 -1.89 -5.26
CA ILE A 30 9.79 -1.77 -3.84
C ILE A 30 8.85 -0.59 -3.63
N GLU A 31 8.03 -0.70 -2.58
CA GLU A 31 7.35 0.41 -1.96
C GLU A 31 8.03 0.72 -0.62
N ILE A 32 8.25 1.99 -0.31
CA ILE A 32 8.83 2.39 0.97
C ILE A 32 7.72 2.80 1.94
N GLY A 33 7.72 2.17 3.12
CA GLY A 33 6.90 2.59 4.25
C GLY A 33 7.50 3.80 4.96
N ILE A 34 6.69 4.84 5.16
CA ILE A 34 7.02 6.05 5.91
C ILE A 34 6.07 6.12 7.09
N HIS A 35 6.47 5.53 8.20
CA HIS A 35 5.66 5.36 9.40
C HIS A 35 6.42 5.85 10.62
N GLU A 36 5.74 6.56 11.54
CA GLU A 36 6.41 7.16 12.70
C GLU A 36 7.04 6.11 13.63
N ASP A 37 6.39 4.97 13.80
CA ASP A 37 6.85 3.88 14.68
C ASP A 37 7.84 2.91 14.02
N SER A 38 8.16 3.13 12.74
CA SER A 38 9.05 2.27 11.96
C SER A 38 10.53 2.63 12.20
N GLN A 39 11.44 1.65 11.97
CA GLN A 39 12.88 1.90 11.84
C GLN A 39 13.28 2.40 10.45
N HIS A 40 12.33 2.55 9.55
CA HIS A 40 12.52 3.12 8.22
C HIS A 40 12.47 4.64 8.26
N LEU A 41 12.08 5.25 7.14
CA LEU A 41 11.87 6.69 7.06
C LEU A 41 10.60 7.08 7.83
N LYS A 42 10.66 8.21 8.56
CA LYS A 42 9.54 8.71 9.38
C LYS A 42 8.91 9.95 8.76
N PRO A 43 7.58 10.14 8.89
CA PRO A 43 6.92 11.38 8.49
C PRO A 43 7.55 12.63 9.09
N SER A 44 7.92 12.60 10.38
CA SER A 44 8.61 13.70 11.07
C SER A 44 9.97 14.05 10.44
N GLN A 45 10.74 13.06 9.96
CA GLN A 45 11.99 13.29 9.25
C GLN A 45 11.75 13.93 7.87
N VAL A 46 10.75 13.44 7.13
CA VAL A 46 10.35 14.02 5.85
C VAL A 46 9.85 15.44 6.01
N LYS A 47 9.06 15.73 7.07
CA LYS A 47 8.60 17.08 7.42
C LYS A 47 9.76 18.02 7.65
N ALA A 48 10.77 17.58 8.40
CA ALA A 48 11.94 18.38 8.73
C ALA A 48 12.82 18.71 7.51
N ASP A 49 13.10 17.71 6.66
CA ASP A 49 13.96 17.86 5.46
C ASP A 49 13.61 16.85 4.37
N PRO A 50 12.73 17.20 3.43
CA PRO A 50 12.40 16.33 2.29
C PRO A 50 13.60 16.03 1.38
N SER A 51 14.62 16.90 1.34
CA SER A 51 15.80 16.69 0.51
C SER A 51 16.71 15.62 1.11
N ALA A 52 16.92 15.63 2.42
CA ALA A 52 17.64 14.56 3.12
C ALA A 52 16.90 13.22 2.99
N ALA A 53 15.57 13.23 3.09
CA ALA A 53 14.76 12.03 2.84
C ALA A 53 14.89 11.51 1.40
N TYR A 54 14.98 12.41 0.42
CA TYR A 54 15.23 12.05 -0.98
C TYR A 54 16.59 11.35 -1.15
N ASP A 55 17.66 11.85 -0.51
CA ASP A 55 18.98 11.23 -0.58
C ASP A 55 18.97 9.80 -0.04
N ILE A 56 18.21 9.55 1.03
CA ILE A 56 17.99 8.20 1.59
C ILE A 56 17.29 7.31 0.54
N ILE A 57 16.19 7.77 -0.04
CA ILE A 57 15.45 7.01 -1.06
C ILE A 57 16.31 6.77 -2.32
N ASN A 58 17.08 7.77 -2.75
CA ASN A 58 17.93 7.66 -3.93
C ASN A 58 19.15 6.74 -3.71
N SER A 59 19.53 6.48 -2.48
CA SER A 59 20.59 5.51 -2.17
C SER A 59 20.21 4.05 -2.47
N THR A 60 18.91 3.79 -2.71
CA THR A 60 18.36 2.46 -3.04
C THR A 60 18.70 1.97 -4.47
N ARG A 61 19.82 2.34 -5.02
CA ARG A 61 20.23 2.24 -6.45
C ARG A 61 20.01 0.89 -7.15
N ARG A 62 19.73 -0.17 -6.40
CA ARG A 62 19.51 -1.52 -6.96
C ARG A 62 18.03 -1.82 -7.24
N LEU A 63 17.11 -1.10 -6.59
CA LEU A 63 15.67 -1.35 -6.67
C LEU A 63 14.93 -0.09 -7.10
N THR A 64 13.91 -0.26 -7.92
CA THR A 64 13.03 0.83 -8.34
C THR A 64 11.97 1.08 -7.29
N VAL A 65 11.91 2.29 -6.72
CA VAL A 65 10.84 2.69 -5.80
C VAL A 65 9.60 3.07 -6.59
N VAL A 66 8.48 2.37 -6.37
CA VAL A 66 7.24 2.50 -7.15
C VAL A 66 6.11 3.19 -6.38
N GLY A 67 6.23 3.33 -5.08
CA GLY A 67 5.22 3.93 -4.21
C GLY A 67 5.77 4.27 -2.84
N LEU A 68 5.04 5.11 -2.12
CA LEU A 68 5.24 5.36 -0.69
C LEU A 68 3.96 5.04 0.06
N SER A 69 4.07 4.33 1.17
CA SER A 69 2.97 4.06 2.10
C SER A 69 3.16 4.94 3.34
N LEU A 70 2.19 5.77 3.65
CA LEU A 70 2.29 6.78 4.70
C LEU A 70 1.41 6.41 5.90
N GLU A 71 1.97 6.45 7.10
CA GLU A 71 1.21 6.54 8.36
C GLU A 71 1.68 7.77 9.13
N ILE A 72 0.89 8.86 9.03
CA ILE A 72 1.17 10.16 9.63
C ILE A 72 0.39 10.24 10.94
N ALA A 73 1.10 10.44 12.05
CA ALA A 73 0.50 10.55 13.38
C ALA A 73 -0.05 11.95 13.70
N ASP A 74 0.41 12.98 12.98
CA ASP A 74 -0.06 14.35 13.12
C ASP A 74 -1.56 14.47 12.90
N GLN A 75 -2.18 15.50 13.42
CA GLN A 75 -3.62 15.77 13.28
C GLN A 75 -3.88 17.21 12.80
N GLY A 76 -5.08 17.47 12.30
CA GLY A 76 -5.49 18.80 11.86
C GLY A 76 -4.58 19.37 10.76
N ASP A 77 -4.22 20.64 10.88
CA ASP A 77 -3.40 21.32 9.86
C ASP A 77 -1.98 20.75 9.77
N GLU A 78 -1.42 20.25 10.87
CA GLU A 78 -0.11 19.60 10.86
C GLU A 78 -0.07 18.33 10.02
N TYR A 79 -1.15 17.55 10.02
CA TYR A 79 -1.28 16.39 9.16
C TYR A 79 -1.14 16.77 7.67
N PHE A 80 -1.82 17.82 7.24
CA PHE A 80 -1.76 18.28 5.85
C PHE A 80 -0.40 18.90 5.50
N GLU A 81 0.26 19.55 6.45
CA GLU A 81 1.63 20.05 6.27
C GLU A 81 2.59 18.87 6.05
N THR A 82 2.58 17.88 6.92
CA THR A 82 3.42 16.68 6.81
C THR A 82 3.13 15.91 5.52
N PHE A 83 1.86 15.75 5.15
CA PHE A 83 1.46 15.14 3.90
C PHE A 83 1.98 15.92 2.68
N THR A 84 1.97 17.26 2.73
CA THR A 84 2.54 18.11 1.68
C THR A 84 4.04 17.85 1.49
N ARG A 85 4.79 17.72 2.58
CA ARG A 85 6.23 17.38 2.54
C ARG A 85 6.46 15.97 1.95
N CYS A 86 5.59 15.02 2.25
CA CYS A 86 5.64 13.69 1.61
C CYS A 86 5.34 13.75 0.10
N CYS A 87 4.45 14.63 -0.34
CA CYS A 87 4.22 14.89 -1.77
C CYS A 87 5.44 15.54 -2.45
N GLU A 88 6.13 16.46 -1.78
CA GLU A 88 7.39 17.04 -2.26
C GLU A 88 8.47 15.97 -2.44
N LEU A 89 8.64 15.10 -1.45
CA LEU A 89 9.54 13.95 -1.52
C LEU A 89 9.20 13.02 -2.70
N ALA A 90 7.92 12.67 -2.85
CA ALA A 90 7.45 11.83 -3.95
C ALA A 90 7.77 12.45 -5.31
N LYS A 91 7.53 13.77 -5.47
CA LYS A 91 7.88 14.51 -6.69
C LYS A 91 9.39 14.49 -6.97
N LEU A 92 10.23 14.75 -5.96
CA LEU A 92 11.68 14.70 -6.08
C LEU A 92 12.16 13.30 -6.50
N SER A 93 11.55 12.27 -5.93
CA SER A 93 11.88 10.86 -6.19
C SER A 93 11.20 10.29 -7.45
N LYS A 94 10.39 11.09 -8.17
CA LYS A 94 9.59 10.68 -9.33
C LYS A 94 8.61 9.54 -9.03
N ILE A 95 8.14 9.47 -7.80
CA ILE A 95 7.16 8.49 -7.33
C ILE A 95 5.77 9.09 -7.53
N VAL A 96 4.85 8.32 -8.11
CA VAL A 96 3.53 8.82 -8.50
C VAL A 96 2.44 8.45 -7.50
N THR A 97 2.59 7.37 -6.74
CA THR A 97 1.53 6.84 -5.87
C THR A 97 1.91 6.98 -4.40
N LEU A 98 1.04 7.65 -3.63
CA LEU A 98 1.06 7.69 -2.17
C LEU A 98 -0.15 6.93 -1.63
N THR A 99 0.12 5.92 -0.82
CA THR A 99 -0.92 5.18 -0.09
C THR A 99 -1.10 5.80 1.29
N VAL A 100 -2.36 6.10 1.66
CA VAL A 100 -2.72 6.64 2.98
C VAL A 100 -3.87 5.83 3.58
N PRO A 101 -3.90 5.59 4.91
CA PRO A 101 -5.03 4.93 5.55
C PRO A 101 -6.26 5.84 5.54
N SER A 102 -7.44 5.22 5.55
CA SER A 102 -8.69 5.93 5.87
C SER A 102 -8.83 6.12 7.39
N GLY A 103 -9.76 6.97 7.79
CA GLY A 103 -10.15 7.10 9.19
C GLY A 103 -10.63 5.77 9.79
N GLU A 104 -10.52 5.67 11.11
CA GLU A 104 -10.99 4.50 11.86
C GLU A 104 -12.51 4.34 11.76
N HIS A 105 -12.98 3.15 12.14
CA HIS A 105 -14.41 2.87 12.20
C HIS A 105 -15.11 3.87 13.13
N GLY A 106 -16.17 4.51 12.62
CA GLY A 106 -16.86 5.60 13.35
C GLY A 106 -16.46 7.01 12.92
N THR A 107 -15.42 7.18 12.10
CA THR A 107 -15.11 8.48 11.49
C THR A 107 -16.31 8.95 10.66
N PRO A 108 -16.79 10.21 10.84
CA PRO A 108 -17.90 10.73 10.06
C PRO A 108 -17.59 10.73 8.56
N PHE A 109 -18.48 10.13 7.78
CA PHE A 109 -18.30 9.96 6.34
C PHE A 109 -17.96 11.26 5.60
N ASN A 110 -18.69 12.35 5.90
CA ASN A 110 -18.47 13.63 5.24
C ASN A 110 -17.10 14.24 5.57
N GLU A 111 -16.63 14.07 6.80
CA GLU A 111 -15.30 14.54 7.22
C GLU A 111 -14.21 13.79 6.45
N GLU A 112 -14.37 12.49 6.27
CA GLU A 112 -13.40 11.70 5.53
C GLU A 112 -13.39 12.05 4.03
N VAL A 113 -14.54 12.28 3.42
CA VAL A 113 -14.64 12.78 2.04
C VAL A 113 -13.91 14.11 1.88
N GLU A 114 -14.12 15.07 2.79
CA GLU A 114 -13.45 16.38 2.74
C GLU A 114 -11.93 16.26 3.00
N ARG A 115 -11.52 15.35 3.90
CA ARG A 115 -10.11 15.03 4.12
C ARG A 115 -9.46 14.54 2.82
N TYR A 116 -10.06 13.55 2.13
CA TYR A 116 -9.50 13.03 0.88
C TYR A 116 -9.53 14.06 -0.26
N LYS A 117 -10.56 14.89 -0.37
CA LYS A 117 -10.55 16.01 -1.33
C LYS A 117 -9.36 16.94 -1.10
N THR A 118 -9.05 17.23 0.16
CA THR A 118 -7.90 18.06 0.52
C THR A 118 -6.59 17.38 0.16
N LEU A 119 -6.43 16.07 0.48
CA LEU A 119 -5.24 15.29 0.14
C LEU A 119 -5.01 15.22 -1.37
N VAL A 120 -6.05 14.92 -2.15
CA VAL A 120 -5.97 14.86 -3.62
C VAL A 120 -5.55 16.22 -4.18
N LYS A 121 -6.17 17.31 -3.73
CA LYS A 121 -5.83 18.67 -4.16
C LYS A 121 -4.37 19.06 -3.84
N ILE A 122 -3.84 18.61 -2.70
CA ILE A 122 -2.42 18.80 -2.37
C ILE A 122 -1.55 17.97 -3.32
N ALA A 123 -1.85 16.68 -3.47
CA ALA A 123 -1.06 15.76 -4.26
C ALA A 123 -1.00 16.15 -5.75
N GLU A 124 -2.10 16.62 -6.33
CA GLU A 124 -2.17 17.09 -7.73
C GLU A 124 -1.16 18.19 -8.03
N LYS A 125 -0.91 19.12 -7.09
CA LYS A 125 0.09 20.19 -7.25
C LYS A 125 1.52 19.64 -7.40
N HIS A 126 1.75 18.42 -6.94
CA HIS A 126 3.04 17.75 -7.00
C HIS A 126 3.09 16.66 -8.08
N GLY A 127 2.01 16.45 -8.84
CA GLY A 127 1.91 15.39 -9.85
C GLY A 127 1.83 13.99 -9.24
N VAL A 128 1.29 13.88 -8.03
CA VAL A 128 1.19 12.65 -7.24
C VAL A 128 -0.27 12.22 -7.13
N ARG A 129 -0.52 10.93 -7.03
CA ARG A 129 -1.85 10.32 -6.84
C ARG A 129 -1.97 9.79 -5.42
N VAL A 130 -3.14 10.00 -4.83
CA VAL A 130 -3.50 9.45 -3.52
C VAL A 130 -4.28 8.15 -3.71
N ALA A 131 -3.92 7.13 -2.96
CA ALA A 131 -4.65 5.87 -2.90
C ALA A 131 -5.02 5.55 -1.43
N MET A 132 -6.31 5.35 -1.18
CA MET A 132 -6.83 4.94 0.12
C MET A 132 -6.48 3.47 0.37
N ARG A 133 -5.89 3.13 1.52
CA ARG A 133 -5.57 1.75 1.87
C ARG A 133 -6.80 1.01 2.39
N SER A 134 -7.07 -0.19 1.87
CA SER A 134 -8.00 -1.13 2.51
C SER A 134 -7.43 -1.58 3.85
N LYS A 135 -8.18 -1.40 4.95
CA LYS A 135 -7.70 -1.75 6.29
C LYS A 135 -8.86 -2.13 7.21
N VAL A 136 -8.78 -3.30 7.83
CA VAL A 136 -9.71 -3.72 8.90
C VAL A 136 -9.64 -2.73 10.07
N GLY A 137 -10.78 -2.43 10.67
CA GLY A 137 -10.89 -1.42 11.72
C GLY A 137 -11.07 0.01 11.22
N ASN A 138 -10.88 0.24 9.91
CA ASN A 138 -11.08 1.51 9.27
C ASN A 138 -12.37 1.52 8.43
N ILE A 139 -12.85 2.67 8.05
CA ILE A 139 -14.04 2.77 7.18
C ILE A 139 -13.81 2.16 5.79
N SER A 140 -12.56 2.05 5.36
CA SER A 140 -12.17 1.36 4.11
C SER A 140 -12.27 -0.17 4.17
N ALA A 141 -12.65 -0.75 5.32
CA ALA A 141 -12.95 -2.18 5.44
C ALA A 141 -14.24 -2.58 4.72
N ASP A 142 -15.13 -1.63 4.43
CA ASP A 142 -16.36 -1.88 3.68
C ASP A 142 -16.24 -1.43 2.22
N PRO A 143 -16.35 -2.39 1.23
CA PRO A 143 -16.27 -2.06 -0.18
C PRO A 143 -17.35 -1.08 -0.70
N ASP A 144 -18.53 -1.04 -0.08
CA ASP A 144 -19.58 -0.09 -0.45
C ASP A 144 -19.17 1.33 -0.07
N THR A 145 -18.68 1.51 1.15
CA THR A 145 -18.16 2.79 1.65
C THR A 145 -16.99 3.29 0.77
N VAL A 146 -16.03 2.41 0.44
CA VAL A 146 -14.92 2.75 -0.46
C VAL A 146 -15.42 3.22 -1.82
N SER A 147 -16.37 2.49 -2.42
CA SER A 147 -16.93 2.84 -3.72
C SER A 147 -17.58 4.23 -3.71
N VAL A 148 -18.30 4.55 -2.62
CA VAL A 148 -18.96 5.85 -2.46
C VAL A 148 -17.94 6.97 -2.25
N ILE A 149 -16.93 6.78 -1.41
CA ILE A 149 -15.88 7.78 -1.19
C ILE A 149 -15.13 8.06 -2.50
N CYS A 150 -14.65 7.02 -3.19
CA CYS A 150 -13.96 7.19 -4.48
C CYS A 150 -14.84 7.83 -5.55
N GLY A 151 -16.15 7.58 -5.52
CA GLY A 151 -17.12 8.23 -6.43
C GLY A 151 -17.38 9.71 -6.13
N HIS A 152 -17.10 10.19 -4.89
CA HIS A 152 -17.27 11.57 -4.48
C HIS A 152 -15.97 12.39 -4.48
N VAL A 153 -14.83 11.74 -4.64
CA VAL A 153 -13.51 12.38 -4.62
C VAL A 153 -12.78 12.07 -5.92
N ASP A 154 -12.92 12.95 -6.89
CA ASP A 154 -12.23 12.81 -8.18
C ASP A 154 -10.72 12.71 -7.97
N GLY A 155 -10.07 11.76 -8.65
CA GLY A 155 -8.63 11.54 -8.54
C GLY A 155 -8.18 10.67 -7.36
N LEU A 156 -9.07 10.32 -6.42
CA LEU A 156 -8.77 9.36 -5.36
C LEU A 156 -8.78 7.93 -5.91
N GLY A 157 -7.72 7.18 -5.62
CA GLY A 157 -7.64 5.76 -5.91
C GLY A 157 -7.74 4.88 -4.68
N LEU A 158 -7.56 3.59 -4.92
CA LEU A 158 -7.53 2.55 -3.89
C LEU A 158 -6.20 1.79 -3.94
N SER A 159 -5.56 1.62 -2.81
CA SER A 159 -4.56 0.60 -2.55
C SER A 159 -5.26 -0.62 -1.98
N LEU A 160 -5.63 -1.52 -2.90
CA LEU A 160 -6.44 -2.69 -2.61
C LEU A 160 -5.63 -3.75 -1.86
N ASP A 161 -6.13 -4.18 -0.72
CA ASP A 161 -5.63 -5.35 0.00
C ASP A 161 -6.80 -6.34 0.19
N PRO A 162 -6.90 -7.40 -0.61
CA PRO A 162 -7.99 -8.37 -0.53
C PRO A 162 -8.08 -9.06 0.83
N SER A 163 -6.96 -9.25 1.53
CA SER A 163 -6.95 -9.91 2.84
C SER A 163 -7.83 -9.18 3.85
N HIS A 164 -7.86 -7.85 3.80
CA HIS A 164 -8.67 -7.03 4.67
C HIS A 164 -10.18 -7.10 4.38
N TYR A 165 -10.58 -7.56 3.21
CA TYR A 165 -11.98 -7.81 2.86
C TYR A 165 -12.44 -9.22 3.17
N HIS A 166 -11.52 -10.18 3.28
CA HIS A 166 -11.82 -11.56 3.64
C HIS A 166 -11.79 -11.81 5.14
N PHE A 167 -10.91 -11.10 5.87
CA PHE A 167 -10.76 -11.28 7.31
C PHE A 167 -12.02 -10.86 8.07
N GLY A 168 -12.50 -11.73 8.95
CA GLY A 168 -13.70 -11.49 9.76
C GLY A 168 -15.02 -11.60 8.99
N GLN A 169 -15.01 -12.03 7.73
CA GLN A 169 -16.18 -12.10 6.87
C GLN A 169 -16.35 -13.49 6.25
N PRO A 170 -17.59 -13.96 6.06
CA PRO A 170 -17.83 -15.14 5.25
C PRO A 170 -17.36 -14.93 3.80
N PRO A 171 -16.74 -15.93 3.16
CA PRO A 171 -16.16 -15.79 1.81
C PRO A 171 -17.14 -15.28 0.73
N GLU A 172 -18.43 -15.57 0.89
CA GLU A 172 -19.45 -15.24 -0.10
C GLU A 172 -19.94 -13.78 0.01
N THR A 173 -19.61 -13.05 1.08
CA THR A 173 -20.22 -11.74 1.38
C THR A 173 -19.44 -10.55 0.87
N MET A 174 -18.14 -10.69 0.61
CA MET A 174 -17.28 -9.57 0.26
C MET A 174 -17.02 -9.49 -1.25
N ASN A 175 -17.77 -8.61 -1.90
CA ASN A 175 -17.55 -8.30 -3.32
C ASN A 175 -16.78 -6.98 -3.49
N TYR A 176 -15.45 -7.08 -3.58
CA TYR A 176 -14.58 -5.96 -3.92
C TYR A 176 -14.33 -5.80 -5.45
N GLU A 177 -14.96 -6.63 -6.30
CA GLU A 177 -14.78 -6.57 -7.76
C GLU A 177 -15.24 -5.21 -8.34
N LYS A 178 -16.25 -4.58 -7.73
CA LYS A 178 -16.73 -3.24 -8.09
C LYS A 178 -15.70 -2.12 -7.89
N LEU A 179 -14.63 -2.39 -7.11
CA LEU A 179 -13.59 -1.42 -6.79
C LEU A 179 -12.46 -1.37 -7.83
N MET A 180 -12.42 -2.32 -8.78
CA MET A 180 -11.29 -2.49 -9.70
C MET A 180 -10.92 -1.21 -10.46
N ASN A 181 -11.90 -0.40 -10.86
CA ASN A 181 -11.66 0.86 -11.58
C ASN A 181 -10.94 1.93 -10.74
N TYR A 182 -10.97 1.82 -9.42
CA TYR A 182 -10.30 2.74 -8.51
C TYR A 182 -8.89 2.29 -8.10
N VAL A 183 -8.46 1.06 -8.46
CA VAL A 183 -7.21 0.49 -7.98
C VAL A 183 -6.01 1.22 -8.57
N HIS A 184 -5.17 1.78 -7.68
CA HIS A 184 -3.89 2.41 -8.01
C HIS A 184 -2.67 1.61 -7.53
N ASN A 185 -2.85 0.77 -6.51
CA ASN A 185 -1.84 -0.13 -5.97
C ASN A 185 -2.53 -1.38 -5.41
N VAL A 186 -1.81 -2.48 -5.26
CA VAL A 186 -2.35 -3.73 -4.69
C VAL A 186 -1.37 -4.27 -3.67
N TYR A 187 -1.85 -4.59 -2.47
CA TYR A 187 -1.10 -5.33 -1.47
C TYR A 187 -1.55 -6.78 -1.44
N LEU A 188 -0.61 -7.70 -1.36
CA LEU A 188 -0.87 -9.13 -1.43
C LEU A 188 -0.18 -9.88 -0.30
N ARG A 189 -0.98 -10.60 0.44
CA ARG A 189 -0.65 -11.67 1.37
C ARG A 189 -1.73 -12.73 1.24
N ASP A 190 -1.50 -13.94 1.72
CA ASP A 190 -2.56 -14.93 1.81
C ASP A 190 -3.29 -14.82 3.14
N SER A 191 -4.60 -15.06 3.16
CA SER A 191 -5.45 -14.87 4.32
C SER A 191 -6.62 -15.86 4.35
N THR A 192 -7.23 -16.01 5.52
CA THR A 192 -8.49 -16.72 5.74
C THR A 192 -9.48 -15.80 6.47
N PRO A 193 -10.75 -16.17 6.60
CA PRO A 193 -11.69 -15.41 7.45
C PRO A 193 -11.23 -15.25 8.89
N ASP A 194 -10.48 -16.21 9.42
CA ASP A 194 -10.04 -16.22 10.82
C ASP A 194 -8.66 -15.57 11.03
N ASN A 195 -7.84 -15.48 9.97
CA ASN A 195 -6.47 -14.96 10.04
C ASN A 195 -6.17 -14.02 8.88
N LEU A 196 -5.83 -12.77 9.22
CA LEU A 196 -5.47 -11.73 8.24
C LEU A 196 -4.28 -12.15 7.37
N GLN A 197 -3.37 -12.96 7.91
CA GLN A 197 -2.24 -13.53 7.19
C GLN A 197 -2.06 -15.00 7.55
N VAL A 198 -1.89 -15.82 6.52
CA VAL A 198 -1.50 -17.23 6.64
C VAL A 198 -0.35 -17.50 5.66
N ARG A 199 0.24 -18.71 5.73
CA ARG A 199 1.28 -19.13 4.78
C ARG A 199 0.76 -19.12 3.35
N VAL A 200 1.57 -18.70 2.41
CA VAL A 200 1.23 -18.63 0.98
C VAL A 200 0.74 -20.00 0.46
N GLY A 201 -0.44 -20.00 -0.12
CA GLY A 201 -1.12 -21.20 -0.63
C GLY A 201 -1.95 -21.95 0.44
N GLN A 202 -2.09 -21.39 1.63
CA GLN A 202 -2.98 -21.96 2.68
C GLN A 202 -4.23 -21.10 2.94
N GLY A 203 -4.35 -20.00 2.24
CA GLY A 203 -5.48 -19.07 2.34
C GLY A 203 -6.49 -19.25 1.21
N ILE A 204 -7.37 -18.24 1.12
CA ILE A 204 -8.49 -18.24 0.16
C ILE A 204 -8.33 -17.17 -0.93
N ILE A 205 -7.20 -16.46 -0.98
CA ILE A 205 -6.98 -15.41 -1.99
C ILE A 205 -6.78 -16.03 -3.36
N GLU A 206 -7.72 -15.78 -4.25
CA GLU A 206 -7.68 -16.24 -5.65
C GLU A 206 -6.84 -15.29 -6.52
N TYR A 207 -5.49 -15.34 -6.37
CA TYR A 207 -4.57 -14.44 -7.09
C TYR A 207 -4.80 -14.40 -8.59
N GLY A 208 -5.05 -15.53 -9.23
CA GLY A 208 -5.32 -15.59 -10.67
C GLY A 208 -6.61 -14.86 -11.07
N LYS A 209 -7.68 -15.00 -10.28
CA LYS A 209 -8.92 -14.26 -10.48
C LYS A 209 -8.71 -12.74 -10.33
N LEU A 210 -8.04 -12.33 -9.25
CA LEU A 210 -7.72 -10.93 -9.00
C LEU A 210 -6.91 -10.31 -10.14
N ILE A 211 -5.84 -10.96 -10.58
CA ILE A 211 -5.00 -10.49 -11.69
C ILE A 211 -5.81 -10.35 -12.98
N ASN A 212 -6.72 -11.29 -13.26
CA ASN A 212 -7.61 -11.20 -14.42
C ASN A 212 -8.61 -10.04 -14.32
N LEU A 213 -9.13 -9.73 -13.12
CA LEU A 213 -9.98 -8.57 -12.90
C LEU A 213 -9.21 -7.26 -13.13
N LEU A 214 -8.00 -7.16 -12.60
CA LEU A 214 -7.11 -6.02 -12.80
C LEU A 214 -6.75 -5.81 -14.28
N ARG A 215 -6.49 -6.88 -15.03
CA ARG A 215 -6.25 -6.81 -16.48
C ARG A 215 -7.44 -6.24 -17.23
N LYS A 216 -8.67 -6.64 -16.88
CA LYS A 216 -9.90 -6.15 -17.53
C LYS A 216 -10.07 -4.64 -17.44
N VAL A 217 -9.56 -4.01 -16.38
CA VAL A 217 -9.61 -2.55 -16.19
C VAL A 217 -8.33 -1.83 -16.64
N GLY A 218 -7.40 -2.55 -17.27
CA GLY A 218 -6.15 -1.98 -17.78
C GLY A 218 -5.16 -1.60 -16.68
N PHE A 219 -5.22 -2.23 -15.50
CA PHE A 219 -4.25 -2.00 -14.44
C PHE A 219 -2.87 -2.54 -14.85
N ASP A 220 -1.84 -1.68 -14.83
CA ASP A 220 -0.48 -1.98 -15.30
C ASP A 220 0.61 -1.68 -14.25
N ARG A 221 0.22 -1.57 -12.97
CA ARG A 221 1.07 -1.10 -11.87
C ARG A 221 1.52 -2.23 -10.95
N ALA A 222 1.98 -1.86 -9.75
CA ALA A 222 2.58 -2.77 -8.79
C ALA A 222 1.57 -3.72 -8.13
N LEU A 223 1.97 -4.99 -8.02
CA LEU A 223 1.43 -5.98 -7.11
C LEU A 223 2.44 -6.10 -5.97
N CYS A 224 2.18 -5.42 -4.85
CA CYS A 224 3.08 -5.34 -3.71
C CYS A 224 2.89 -6.53 -2.77
N VAL A 225 3.90 -7.36 -2.62
CA VAL A 225 3.97 -8.35 -1.53
C VAL A 225 4.03 -7.58 -0.20
N ASP A 226 3.14 -7.89 0.72
CA ASP A 226 3.02 -7.29 2.05
C ASP A 226 2.80 -8.39 3.10
N ILE A 227 3.85 -9.17 3.36
CA ILE A 227 3.86 -10.26 4.34
C ILE A 227 4.62 -9.79 5.58
N GLN A 228 4.00 -9.92 6.74
CA GLN A 228 4.64 -9.63 8.02
C GLN A 228 5.37 -10.87 8.56
N PRO A 229 6.52 -10.71 9.25
CA PRO A 229 7.18 -11.81 9.92
C PRO A 229 6.22 -12.47 10.94
N GLN A 230 6.25 -13.81 10.99
CA GLN A 230 5.49 -14.59 11.95
C GLN A 230 6.42 -15.57 12.65
N GLU A 231 6.14 -15.86 13.92
CA GLU A 231 6.89 -16.81 14.70
C GLU A 231 6.89 -18.21 14.04
N ASP A 232 7.99 -18.91 14.07
CA ASP A 232 8.16 -20.26 13.51
C ASP A 232 7.89 -20.40 11.99
N ILE A 233 7.86 -19.29 11.24
CA ILE A 233 7.71 -19.30 9.79
C ILE A 233 8.98 -18.79 9.10
N ASP A 234 9.45 -19.51 8.09
CA ASP A 234 10.51 -19.03 7.20
C ASP A 234 9.98 -17.86 6.35
N HIS A 235 10.16 -16.65 6.89
CA HIS A 235 9.68 -15.43 6.27
C HIS A 235 10.27 -15.21 4.87
N ASP A 236 11.57 -15.47 4.71
CA ASP A 236 12.25 -15.35 3.40
C ASP A 236 11.67 -16.32 2.37
N GLY A 237 11.40 -17.54 2.80
CA GLY A 237 10.77 -18.57 1.97
C GLY A 237 9.36 -18.17 1.52
N GLU A 238 8.54 -17.62 2.43
CA GLU A 238 7.19 -17.15 2.10
C GLU A 238 7.24 -15.93 1.14
N MET A 239 8.18 -15.01 1.35
CA MET A 239 8.39 -13.86 0.45
C MET A 239 8.75 -14.32 -0.97
N ARG A 240 9.73 -15.25 -1.12
CA ARG A 240 10.10 -15.82 -2.42
C ARG A 240 8.94 -16.58 -3.08
N LYS A 241 8.22 -17.36 -2.29
CA LYS A 241 7.08 -18.16 -2.79
C LYS A 241 6.00 -17.29 -3.38
N LEU A 242 5.60 -16.20 -2.67
CA LEU A 242 4.59 -15.29 -3.19
C LEU A 242 5.11 -14.51 -4.40
N ARG A 243 6.36 -14.02 -4.38
CA ARG A 243 6.96 -13.36 -5.55
C ARG A 243 6.88 -14.23 -6.79
N LEU A 244 7.40 -15.47 -6.72
CA LEU A 244 7.43 -16.40 -7.86
C LEU A 244 6.02 -16.75 -8.36
N LEU A 245 5.06 -16.95 -7.45
CA LEU A 245 3.67 -17.18 -7.79
C LEU A 245 3.09 -16.01 -8.58
N LEU A 246 3.26 -14.78 -8.10
CA LEU A 246 2.74 -13.58 -8.75
C LEU A 246 3.41 -13.34 -10.10
N GLU A 247 4.74 -13.47 -10.19
CA GLU A 247 5.48 -13.34 -11.46
C GLU A 247 4.95 -14.33 -12.50
N SER A 248 4.74 -15.59 -12.12
CA SER A 248 4.18 -16.61 -13.02
C SER A 248 2.79 -16.25 -13.55
N LEU A 249 1.93 -15.66 -12.70
CA LEU A 249 0.58 -15.23 -13.07
C LEU A 249 0.56 -13.95 -13.92
N VAL A 250 1.53 -13.08 -13.75
CA VAL A 250 1.65 -11.82 -14.54
C VAL A 250 2.16 -12.11 -15.96
N MET A 251 2.98 -13.13 -16.15
CA MET A 251 3.56 -13.48 -17.46
C MET A 251 2.56 -14.18 -18.41
N VAL A 252 1.48 -14.72 -17.89
CA VAL A 252 0.41 -15.40 -18.67
C VAL A 252 -0.65 -14.38 -19.10
#